data_3fc003edc0e514e69e2e9a744b96a04b
#
_entry.id   3fc003edc0e514e69e2e9a744b96a04b
#
_cell.length_a   1.000
_cell.length_b   1.000
_cell.length_c   1.000
_cell.angle_alpha   90.00
_cell.angle_beta   90.00
_cell.angle_gamma   90.00
#
_symmetry.space_group_name_H-M   'P 1'
#
loop_
_entity.id
_entity.type
_entity.pdbx_description
1 polymer ?
#
loop_
_entity_poly.entity_id
_entity_poly.type
_entity_poly.pdbx_seq_one_letter_code
_entity_poly.pdbx_strand_id
1 'polypeptide(L)'
;RTARVPDPDTPERQLSEFEQRRQLQLALDALPPEQREVLLLRLEQELSLEEIGAVTGVGRETVKSRLRYAMDKLRARFGPEVAS
;
A
#
# COMPACT_ATOMS: atom_id res chain seq x y z
N ARG A 1 -16.01 -30.64 -11.26
CA ARG A 1 -16.17 -30.47 -10.29
C ARG A 1 -16.88 -29.46 -9.94
N THR A 2 -17.46 -29.64 -9.28
CA THR A 2 -18.22 -28.67 -8.93
C THR A 2 -17.54 -27.57 -8.40
N ALA A 3 -18.14 -26.55 -8.48
CA ALA A 3 -17.66 -25.43 -7.85
C ALA A 3 -17.55 -25.70 -6.42
N ARG A 4 -16.44 -25.57 -5.87
CA ARG A 4 -16.37 -25.76 -4.50
C ARG A 4 -16.02 -24.48 -3.86
N VAL A 5 -16.43 -24.35 -2.66
CA VAL A 5 -16.09 -23.21 -1.86
C VAL A 5 -14.61 -23.27 -1.54
N PRO A 6 -13.90 -22.20 -1.82
CA PRO A 6 -12.48 -22.20 -1.53
C PRO A 6 -12.22 -22.30 -0.06
N ASP A 7 -11.40 -23.22 0.28
CA ASP A 7 -10.92 -23.34 1.62
C ASP A 7 -9.82 -22.31 1.84
N PRO A 8 -9.78 -21.61 2.95
CA PRO A 8 -8.74 -20.61 3.18
C PRO A 8 -7.34 -21.19 3.10
N ASP A 9 -7.20 -22.49 3.30
CA ASP A 9 -5.89 -23.11 3.31
C ASP A 9 -5.54 -23.81 2.02
N THR A 10 -6.31 -23.61 0.95
CA THR A 10 -5.99 -24.27 -0.31
C THR A 10 -4.72 -23.68 -0.91
N PRO A 11 -3.95 -24.49 -1.63
CA PRO A 11 -2.77 -23.97 -2.31
C PRO A 11 -3.08 -22.84 -3.29
N GLU A 12 -4.21 -22.90 -3.95
CA GLU A 12 -4.58 -21.85 -4.89
C GLU A 12 -4.76 -20.53 -4.20
N ARG A 13 -5.40 -20.55 -3.04
CA ARG A 13 -5.60 -19.32 -2.29
C ARG A 13 -4.28 -18.78 -1.78
N GLN A 14 -3.40 -19.65 -1.30
CA GLN A 14 -2.11 -19.19 -0.82
C GLN A 14 -1.29 -18.57 -1.94
N LEU A 15 -1.34 -19.18 -3.11
CA LEU A 15 -0.62 -18.63 -4.25
C LEU A 15 -1.17 -17.27 -4.64
N SER A 16 -2.48 -17.12 -4.59
CA SER A 16 -3.10 -15.85 -4.91
C SER A 16 -2.68 -14.77 -3.92
N GLU A 17 -2.59 -15.09 -2.65
CA GLU A 17 -2.14 -14.11 -1.65
C GLU A 17 -0.68 -13.74 -1.87
N PHE A 18 0.15 -14.70 -2.22
CA PHE A 18 1.52 -14.44 -2.56
C PHE A 18 1.60 -13.48 -3.73
N GLU A 19 0.80 -13.75 -4.75
CA GLU A 19 0.81 -12.91 -5.94
C GLU A 19 0.37 -11.50 -5.62
N GLN A 20 -0.64 -11.35 -4.77
CA GLN A 20 -1.11 -10.03 -4.37
C GLN A 20 -0.04 -9.27 -3.61
N ARG A 21 0.66 -9.92 -2.71
CA ARG A 21 1.75 -9.28 -1.97
C ARG A 21 2.87 -8.87 -2.90
N ARG A 22 3.18 -9.73 -3.84
CA ARG A 22 4.22 -9.43 -4.80
C ARG A 22 3.87 -8.20 -5.63
N GLN A 23 2.60 -8.14 -6.09
CA GLN A 23 2.15 -6.99 -6.86
C GLN A 23 2.20 -5.72 -6.04
N LEU A 24 1.81 -5.80 -4.77
CA LEU A 24 1.87 -4.64 -3.90
C LEU A 24 3.31 -4.19 -3.69
N GLN A 25 4.21 -5.12 -3.47
CA GLN A 25 5.61 -4.78 -3.29
C GLN A 25 6.19 -4.11 -4.52
N LEU A 26 5.87 -4.63 -5.71
CA LEU A 26 6.33 -4.02 -6.94
C LEU A 26 5.77 -2.61 -7.10
N ALA A 27 4.51 -2.41 -6.73
CA ALA A 27 3.90 -1.10 -6.80
C ALA A 27 4.57 -0.11 -5.85
N LEU A 28 4.88 -0.56 -4.64
CA LEU A 28 5.57 0.28 -3.67
C LEU A 28 6.96 0.64 -4.17
N ASP A 29 7.67 -0.33 -4.74
CA ASP A 29 9.01 -0.08 -5.26
C ASP A 29 8.99 0.90 -6.42
N ALA A 30 7.88 0.98 -7.14
CA ALA A 30 7.76 1.90 -8.25
C ALA A 30 7.46 3.33 -7.83
N LEU A 31 7.09 3.56 -6.58
CA LEU A 31 6.82 4.91 -6.09
C LEU A 31 8.12 5.68 -5.94
N PRO A 32 8.10 7.00 -6.14
CA PRO A 32 9.25 7.81 -5.79
C PRO A 32 9.61 7.63 -4.32
N PRO A 33 10.89 7.73 -3.97
CA PRO A 33 11.30 7.45 -2.58
C PRO A 33 10.55 8.25 -1.52
N GLU A 34 10.28 9.52 -1.78
CA GLU A 34 9.59 10.35 -0.81
C GLU A 34 8.16 9.88 -0.57
N GLN A 35 7.49 9.47 -1.64
CA GLN A 35 6.12 8.97 -1.51
C GLN A 35 6.09 7.62 -0.82
N ARG A 36 7.03 6.76 -1.17
CA ARG A 36 7.10 5.43 -0.54
C ARG A 36 7.39 5.57 0.94
N GLU A 37 8.30 6.45 1.31
CA GLU A 37 8.66 6.63 2.71
C GLU A 37 7.47 7.05 3.56
N VAL A 38 6.74 8.07 3.14
CA VAL A 38 5.61 8.54 3.94
C VAL A 38 4.51 7.47 4.01
N LEU A 39 4.33 6.74 2.91
CA LEU A 39 3.31 5.70 2.90
C LEU A 39 3.67 4.57 3.87
N LEU A 40 4.91 4.13 3.87
CA LEU A 40 5.34 3.07 4.77
C LEU A 40 5.28 3.51 6.23
N LEU A 41 5.68 4.74 6.51
CA LEU A 41 5.57 5.25 7.88
C LEU A 41 4.13 5.29 8.34
N ARG A 42 3.23 5.63 7.45
CA ARG A 42 1.82 5.67 7.80
C ARG A 42 1.24 4.28 8.01
N LEU A 43 1.55 3.36 7.12
CA LEU A 43 0.93 2.04 7.14
C LEU A 43 1.59 1.10 8.14
N GLU A 44 2.91 1.10 8.20
CA GLU A 44 3.61 0.13 9.04
C GLU A 44 3.77 0.62 10.47
N GLN A 45 4.02 1.90 10.65
CA GLN A 45 4.24 2.45 11.98
C GLN A 45 3.07 3.27 12.50
N GLU A 46 2.05 3.43 11.68
CA GLU A 46 0.80 4.08 12.07
C GLU A 46 1.02 5.48 12.63
N LEU A 47 2.00 6.19 12.09
CA LEU A 47 2.30 7.53 12.55
C LEU A 47 1.28 8.53 12.03
N SER A 48 1.08 9.57 12.81
CA SER A 48 0.24 10.68 12.38
C SER A 48 0.97 11.50 11.32
N LEU A 49 0.24 12.38 10.65
CA LEU A 49 0.86 13.24 9.64
C LEU A 49 1.93 14.13 10.27
N GLU A 50 1.68 14.62 11.48
CA GLU A 50 2.66 15.44 12.18
C GLU A 50 3.91 14.63 12.52
N GLU A 51 3.73 13.39 12.96
CA GLU A 51 4.85 12.54 13.28
C GLU A 51 5.68 12.20 12.06
N ILE A 52 5.00 11.93 10.95
CA ILE A 52 5.70 11.66 9.70
C ILE A 52 6.49 12.89 9.26
N GLY A 53 5.88 14.07 9.40
CA GLY A 53 6.58 15.32 9.10
C GLY A 53 7.84 15.49 9.93
N ALA A 54 7.76 15.16 11.21
CA ALA A 54 8.92 15.28 12.10
C ALA A 54 10.02 14.30 11.68
N VAL A 55 9.64 13.08 11.32
CA VAL A 55 10.62 12.07 10.91
C VAL A 55 11.28 12.45 9.58
N THR A 56 10.50 12.94 8.64
CA THR A 56 11.00 13.20 7.30
C THR A 56 11.52 14.63 7.11
N GLY A 57 11.26 15.51 8.08
CA GLY A 57 11.76 16.88 7.99
C GLY A 57 10.94 17.78 7.09
N VAL A 58 9.68 17.46 6.84
CA VAL A 58 8.80 18.29 6.01
C VAL A 58 7.54 18.62 6.78
N GLY A 59 6.77 19.58 6.26
CA GLY A 59 5.54 19.98 6.92
C GLY A 59 4.41 18.98 6.70
N ARG A 60 3.38 19.12 7.52
CA ARG A 60 2.22 18.26 7.47
C ARG A 60 1.56 18.27 6.10
N GLU A 61 1.47 19.43 5.46
CA GLU A 61 0.82 19.51 4.16
C GLU A 61 1.61 18.78 3.08
N THR A 62 2.93 18.82 3.18
CA THR A 62 3.76 18.07 2.25
C THR A 62 3.57 16.57 2.44
N VAL A 63 3.50 16.11 3.69
CA VAL A 63 3.21 14.71 3.99
C VAL A 63 1.88 14.30 3.38
N LYS A 64 0.87 15.13 3.58
CA LYS A 64 -0.46 14.86 3.07
C LYS A 64 -0.46 14.73 1.55
N SER A 65 0.23 15.64 0.87
CA SER A 65 0.33 15.58 -0.58
C SER A 65 1.04 14.33 -1.07
N ARG A 66 2.13 13.98 -0.39
CA ARG A 66 2.88 12.78 -0.78
C ARG A 66 2.06 11.52 -0.60
N LEU A 67 1.30 11.44 0.49
CA LEU A 67 0.42 10.31 0.72
C LEU A 67 -0.66 10.23 -0.35
N ARG A 68 -1.23 11.37 -0.72
CA ARG A 68 -2.25 11.41 -1.74
C ARG A 68 -1.71 10.90 -3.08
N TYR A 69 -0.54 11.38 -3.48
CA TYR A 69 0.04 10.91 -4.73
C TYR A 69 0.37 9.42 -4.69
N ALA A 70 0.87 8.94 -3.56
CA ALA A 70 1.15 7.52 -3.42
C ALA A 70 -0.13 6.70 -3.55
N MET A 71 -1.18 7.12 -2.88
CA MET A 71 -2.44 6.40 -2.94
C MET A 71 -3.06 6.46 -4.33
N ASP A 72 -2.93 7.60 -5.00
CA ASP A 72 -3.45 7.71 -6.36
C ASP A 72 -2.76 6.73 -7.29
N LYS A 73 -1.46 6.57 -7.16
CA LYS A 73 -0.73 5.63 -7.98
C LYS A 73 -1.12 4.19 -7.69
N LEU A 74 -1.33 3.88 -6.43
CA LEU A 74 -1.76 2.53 -6.07
C LEU A 74 -3.17 2.26 -6.60
N ARG A 75 -4.05 3.24 -6.51
CA ARG A 75 -5.39 3.08 -7.04
C ARG A 75 -5.38 2.86 -8.54
N ALA A 76 -4.52 3.59 -9.25
CA ALA A 76 -4.43 3.42 -10.69
C ALA A 76 -4.00 2.02 -11.05
N ARG A 77 -3.20 1.38 -10.20
CA ARG A 77 -2.70 0.04 -10.49
C ARG A 77 -3.66 -1.05 -10.05
N PHE A 78 -4.29 -0.88 -8.88
CA PHE A 78 -5.09 -1.94 -8.28
C PHE A 78 -6.58 -1.67 -8.28
N GLY A 79 -7.00 -0.45 -8.62
CA GLY A 79 -8.41 -0.10 -8.60
C GLY A 79 -8.83 0.50 -7.28
N PRO A 80 -10.09 0.93 -7.19
CA PRO A 80 -10.57 1.70 -6.03
C PRO A 80 -10.56 0.93 -4.73
N GLU A 81 -10.61 -0.39 -4.78
CA GLU A 81 -10.67 -1.19 -3.56
C GLU A 81 -9.45 -0.99 -2.68
N VAL A 82 -8.33 -0.63 -3.26
CA VAL A 82 -7.10 -0.47 -2.49
C VAL A 82 -7.23 0.67 -1.50
N ALA A 83 -8.05 1.66 -1.82
CA ALA A 83 -8.18 2.83 -0.97
C ALA A 83 -9.23 2.67 0.11
N SER A 84 -9.99 1.61 0.09
CA SER A 84 -11.09 1.42 1.03
C SER A 84 -10.61 1.12 2.43
#